data_1e7d5edf3d5661c70f6cc71647c5172e
#
_entry.id   1e7d5edf3d5661c70f6cc71647c5172e
#
_cell.length_a   1.000
_cell.length_b   1.000
_cell.length_c   1.000
_cell.angle_alpha   90.00
_cell.angle_beta   90.00
_cell.angle_gamma   90.00
#
_symmetry.space_group_name_H-M   'P 1'
#
loop_
_entity.id
_entity.type
_entity.pdbx_description
1 polymer ?
#
loop_
_entity_poly.entity_id
_entity_poly.type
_entity_poly.pdbx_seq_one_letter_code
_entity_poly.pdbx_strand_id
1 'polypeptide(L)'
;MPKKATEVTSPHISQITDYLYISAFPRGEHVAEIVALGVRLVLSMHWMRPTKMLGAPPVTLLWLPTFDFILLPMPIRTLNKGVLAALLAIREGGSVLVHCKSGVHRSVAQAACVLIGMGYTADDAMQLIKEKRAVADPEARHIQSRIRKFAKQWPEVKDS
;
A
#
# COMPACT_ATOMS: atom_id res chain seq x y z
N MET A 1 36.50 8.84 -1.02
CA MET A 1 35.17 9.25 -0.57
C MET A 1 34.21 8.09 -0.72
N PRO A 2 33.65 7.60 0.35
CA PRO A 2 32.62 6.59 0.20
C PRO A 2 31.44 7.22 -0.55
N LYS A 3 31.05 6.59 -1.64
CA LYS A 3 29.89 7.03 -2.42
C LYS A 3 28.63 6.87 -1.54
N LYS A 4 27.97 7.95 -1.25
CA LYS A 4 26.62 7.97 -0.69
C LYS A 4 25.60 7.41 -1.69
N ALA A 5 26.01 6.54 -2.58
CA ALA A 5 25.16 6.08 -3.69
C ALA A 5 24.10 5.07 -3.25
N THR A 6 24.22 4.52 -2.05
CA THR A 6 23.30 3.47 -1.59
C THR A 6 22.09 4.01 -0.84
N GLU A 7 22.12 5.27 -0.42
CA GLU A 7 20.99 5.84 0.33
C GLU A 7 19.87 6.39 -0.56
N VAL A 8 20.13 6.59 -1.85
CA VAL A 8 19.21 7.31 -2.75
C VAL A 8 18.39 6.37 -3.63
N THR A 9 18.74 5.09 -3.71
CA THR A 9 18.13 4.17 -4.67
C THR A 9 16.99 3.33 -4.14
N SER A 10 16.90 3.11 -2.83
CA SER A 10 15.82 2.33 -2.25
C SER A 10 14.57 3.19 -2.02
N PRO A 11 13.37 2.71 -2.41
CA PRO A 11 12.11 3.41 -2.10
C PRO A 11 11.68 3.23 -0.65
N HIS A 12 12.59 2.89 0.24
CA HIS A 12 12.31 2.58 1.65
C HIS A 12 11.14 1.62 1.81
N ILE A 13 11.34 0.38 1.37
CA ILE A 13 10.34 -0.67 1.46
C ILE A 13 10.31 -1.20 2.89
N SER A 14 9.15 -1.14 3.52
CA SER A 14 8.91 -1.74 4.84
C SER A 14 8.03 -2.95 4.73
N GLN A 15 8.45 -4.06 5.31
CA GLN A 15 7.64 -5.26 5.40
C GLN A 15 6.68 -5.13 6.59
N ILE A 16 5.39 -5.21 6.32
CA ILE A 16 4.33 -5.11 7.34
C ILE A 16 3.94 -6.51 7.83
N THR A 17 3.68 -7.41 6.89
CA THR A 17 3.44 -8.83 7.15
C THR A 17 4.24 -9.64 6.12
N ASP A 18 4.14 -10.98 6.18
CA ASP A 18 4.77 -11.85 5.19
C ASP A 18 4.29 -11.57 3.75
N TYR A 19 3.14 -10.91 3.60
CA TYR A 19 2.49 -10.70 2.31
C TYR A 19 2.29 -9.24 1.95
N LEU A 20 2.64 -8.30 2.83
CA LEU A 20 2.29 -6.89 2.63
C LEU A 20 3.50 -5.99 2.89
N TYR A 21 3.77 -5.12 1.94
CA TYR A 21 4.84 -4.13 1.98
C TYR A 21 4.30 -2.74 1.71
N ILE A 22 4.92 -1.73 2.29
CA ILE A 22 4.66 -0.32 2.01
C ILE A 22 5.97 0.34 1.58
N SER A 23 5.90 1.21 0.57
CA SER A 23 7.07 1.97 0.14
C SER A 23 6.73 3.39 -0.28
N ALA A 24 7.77 4.20 -0.46
CA ALA A 24 7.71 5.44 -1.23
C ALA A 24 7.59 5.10 -2.73
N PHE A 25 7.50 6.12 -3.57
CA PHE A 25 7.32 5.97 -5.02
C PHE A 25 8.49 5.18 -5.64
N PRO A 26 8.27 3.97 -6.16
CA PRO A 26 9.32 3.17 -6.76
C PRO A 26 9.62 3.62 -8.19
N ARG A 27 10.86 3.40 -8.61
CA ARG A 27 11.33 3.66 -9.96
C ARG A 27 11.68 2.35 -10.67
N GLY A 28 12.01 2.43 -11.96
CA GLY A 28 12.40 1.27 -12.75
C GLY A 28 13.57 0.49 -12.15
N GLU A 29 14.56 1.17 -11.57
CA GLU A 29 15.72 0.55 -10.91
C GLU A 29 15.36 -0.30 -9.70
N HIS A 30 14.16 -0.13 -9.11
CA HIS A 30 13.69 -0.87 -7.95
C HIS A 30 12.91 -2.14 -8.29
N VAL A 31 12.59 -2.34 -9.56
CA VAL A 31 11.72 -3.46 -10.00
C VAL A 31 12.31 -4.81 -9.64
N ALA A 32 13.61 -5.00 -9.86
CA ALA A 32 14.27 -6.27 -9.55
C ALA A 32 14.18 -6.61 -8.06
N GLU A 33 14.38 -5.62 -7.18
CA GLU A 33 14.24 -5.79 -5.74
C GLU A 33 12.80 -6.16 -5.35
N ILE A 34 11.82 -5.48 -5.94
CA ILE A 34 10.39 -5.73 -5.70
C ILE A 34 10.02 -7.15 -6.11
N VAL A 35 10.47 -7.59 -7.28
CA VAL A 35 10.24 -8.96 -7.75
C VAL A 35 10.88 -9.98 -6.82
N ALA A 36 12.10 -9.71 -6.35
CA ALA A 36 12.83 -10.60 -5.45
C ALA A 36 12.14 -10.78 -4.09
N LEU A 37 11.34 -9.79 -3.64
CA LEU A 37 10.54 -9.90 -2.43
C LEU A 37 9.30 -10.81 -2.59
N GLY A 38 9.03 -11.32 -3.77
CA GLY A 38 7.84 -12.12 -4.06
C GLY A 38 6.60 -11.29 -4.36
N VAL A 39 6.75 -9.99 -4.57
CA VAL A 39 5.62 -9.11 -4.92
C VAL A 39 5.06 -9.52 -6.29
N ARG A 40 3.75 -9.68 -6.34
CA ARG A 40 3.00 -10.01 -7.57
C ARG A 40 1.94 -8.97 -7.90
N LEU A 41 1.62 -8.10 -6.94
CA LEU A 41 0.70 -7.00 -7.15
C LEU A 41 1.29 -5.72 -6.54
N VAL A 42 1.31 -4.66 -7.33
CA VAL A 42 1.62 -3.31 -6.84
C VAL A 42 0.35 -2.46 -6.89
N LEU A 43 -0.03 -1.93 -5.73
CA LEU A 43 -1.11 -0.95 -5.62
C LEU A 43 -0.48 0.45 -5.60
N SER A 44 -0.70 1.19 -6.66
CA SER A 44 -0.15 2.54 -6.81
C SER A 44 -1.23 3.56 -6.48
N MET A 45 -1.04 4.26 -5.36
CA MET A 45 -2.03 5.21 -4.83
C MET A 45 -1.72 6.65 -5.21
N HIS A 46 -0.64 6.89 -5.93
CA HIS A 46 -0.24 8.23 -6.35
C HIS A 46 -1.09 8.68 -7.55
N TRP A 47 -1.33 10.00 -7.65
CA TRP A 47 -2.07 10.55 -8.79
C TRP A 47 -1.28 10.46 -10.11
N MET A 48 0.06 10.41 -10.04
CA MET A 48 0.91 10.14 -11.19
C MET A 48 1.05 8.64 -11.42
N ARG A 49 0.96 8.24 -12.69
CA ARG A 49 1.15 6.85 -13.06
C ARG A 49 2.62 6.44 -12.86
N PRO A 50 2.90 5.32 -12.19
CA PRO A 50 4.28 4.83 -12.04
C PRO A 50 4.80 4.24 -13.36
N THR A 51 6.10 3.91 -13.39
CA THR A 51 6.72 3.29 -14.54
C THR A 51 6.00 2.02 -14.97
N LYS A 52 5.88 1.81 -16.29
CA LYS A 52 5.29 0.58 -16.86
C LYS A 52 6.03 -0.68 -16.44
N MET A 53 7.29 -0.57 -16.07
CA MET A 53 8.11 -1.70 -15.64
C MET A 53 7.54 -2.40 -14.39
N LEU A 54 6.83 -1.68 -13.53
CA LEU A 54 6.15 -2.26 -12.37
C LEU A 54 4.97 -3.16 -12.74
N GLY A 55 4.46 -3.05 -13.95
CA GLY A 55 3.37 -3.88 -14.46
C GLY A 55 3.84 -5.00 -15.38
N ALA A 56 5.16 -5.17 -15.55
CA ALA A 56 5.69 -6.26 -16.35
C ALA A 56 5.59 -7.59 -15.59
N PRO A 57 5.23 -8.70 -16.26
CA PRO A 57 5.19 -10.00 -15.59
C PRO A 57 6.49 -10.30 -14.85
N PRO A 58 6.46 -10.91 -13.66
CA PRO A 58 5.29 -11.54 -13.00
C PRO A 58 4.44 -10.58 -12.14
N VAL A 59 4.66 -9.29 -12.20
CA VAL A 59 3.97 -8.29 -11.37
C VAL A 59 2.80 -7.68 -12.12
N THR A 60 1.67 -7.54 -11.42
CA THR A 60 0.53 -6.77 -11.90
C THR A 60 0.51 -5.41 -11.21
N LEU A 61 0.32 -4.36 -11.99
CA LEU A 61 0.18 -2.99 -11.48
C LEU A 61 -1.28 -2.58 -11.51
N LEU A 62 -1.81 -2.22 -10.35
CA LEU A 62 -3.13 -1.60 -10.24
C LEU A 62 -2.95 -0.14 -9.83
N TRP A 63 -3.18 0.75 -10.77
CA TRP A 63 -3.08 2.19 -10.53
C TRP A 63 -4.43 2.73 -10.04
N LEU A 64 -4.43 3.23 -8.81
CA LEU A 64 -5.60 3.76 -8.12
C LEU A 64 -5.29 5.23 -7.73
N PRO A 65 -5.33 6.16 -8.70
CA PRO A 65 -4.90 7.54 -8.44
C PRO A 65 -5.74 8.20 -7.35
N THR A 66 -5.05 8.75 -6.36
CA THR A 66 -5.65 9.46 -5.23
C THR A 66 -4.79 10.67 -4.85
N PHE A 67 -5.34 11.54 -4.01
CA PHE A 67 -4.64 12.72 -3.52
C PHE A 67 -4.44 12.62 -2.01
N ASP A 68 -3.33 13.14 -1.54
CA ASP A 68 -3.04 13.27 -0.12
C ASP A 68 -3.45 14.68 0.34
N PHE A 69 -4.76 14.88 0.41
CA PHE A 69 -5.30 16.20 0.69
C PHE A 69 -6.61 16.08 1.49
N ILE A 70 -6.72 16.85 2.56
CA ILE A 70 -7.83 16.77 3.49
C ILE A 70 -9.21 17.05 2.84
N LEU A 71 -9.25 17.91 1.82
CA LEU A 71 -10.47 18.24 1.09
C LEU A 71 -10.80 17.29 -0.06
N LEU A 72 -9.90 16.35 -0.36
CA LEU A 72 -10.08 15.33 -1.38
C LEU A 72 -9.82 13.96 -0.76
N PRO A 73 -10.73 13.48 0.12
CA PRO A 73 -10.52 12.22 0.80
C PRO A 73 -10.50 11.05 -0.18
N MET A 74 -9.71 10.04 0.15
CA MET A 74 -9.63 8.81 -0.65
C MET A 74 -11.02 8.16 -0.71
N PRO A 75 -11.55 7.87 -1.92
CA PRO A 75 -12.85 7.22 -2.04
C PRO A 75 -12.81 5.82 -1.46
N ILE A 76 -13.85 5.44 -0.72
CA ILE A 76 -13.96 4.07 -0.18
C ILE A 76 -14.02 3.05 -1.32
N ARG A 77 -14.65 3.38 -2.44
CA ARG A 77 -14.65 2.53 -3.64
C ARG A 77 -13.23 2.19 -4.11
N THR A 78 -12.34 3.15 -4.10
CA THR A 78 -10.94 2.96 -4.47
C THR A 78 -10.24 2.01 -3.50
N LEU A 79 -10.43 2.23 -2.20
CA LEU A 79 -9.86 1.37 -1.16
C LEU A 79 -10.40 -0.07 -1.28
N ASN A 80 -11.70 -0.23 -1.55
CA ASN A 80 -12.31 -1.55 -1.78
C ASN A 80 -11.67 -2.28 -2.96
N LYS A 81 -11.46 -1.59 -4.08
CA LYS A 81 -10.78 -2.20 -5.25
C LYS A 81 -9.39 -2.70 -4.89
N GLY A 82 -8.64 -1.89 -4.17
CA GLY A 82 -7.29 -2.27 -3.72
C GLY A 82 -7.31 -3.49 -2.80
N VAL A 83 -8.23 -3.53 -1.86
CA VAL A 83 -8.36 -4.66 -0.92
C VAL A 83 -8.72 -5.95 -1.67
N LEU A 84 -9.71 -5.91 -2.54
CA LEU A 84 -10.13 -7.11 -3.29
C LEU A 84 -8.99 -7.66 -4.15
N ALA A 85 -8.28 -6.78 -4.84
CA ALA A 85 -7.11 -7.18 -5.64
C ALA A 85 -6.00 -7.77 -4.77
N ALA A 86 -5.73 -7.15 -3.62
CA ALA A 86 -4.71 -7.61 -2.68
C ALA A 86 -5.04 -8.99 -2.11
N LEU A 87 -6.27 -9.20 -1.68
CA LEU A 87 -6.70 -10.49 -1.12
C LEU A 87 -6.59 -11.60 -2.16
N LEU A 88 -6.91 -11.31 -3.42
CA LEU A 88 -6.76 -12.28 -4.50
C LEU A 88 -5.29 -12.63 -4.73
N ALA A 89 -4.40 -11.65 -4.81
CA ALA A 89 -2.97 -11.86 -4.99
C ALA A 89 -2.37 -12.69 -3.84
N ILE A 90 -2.75 -12.38 -2.61
CA ILE A 90 -2.29 -13.11 -1.41
C ILE A 90 -2.79 -14.54 -1.44
N ARG A 91 -4.05 -14.76 -1.81
CA ARG A 91 -4.63 -16.10 -1.95
C ARG A 91 -3.87 -16.95 -2.96
N GLU A 92 -3.39 -16.32 -4.02
CA GLU A 92 -2.60 -16.96 -5.07
C GLU A 92 -1.12 -17.15 -4.70
N GLY A 93 -0.74 -16.78 -3.48
CA GLY A 93 0.62 -16.97 -2.95
C GLY A 93 1.58 -15.82 -3.21
N GLY A 94 1.11 -14.70 -3.74
CA GLY A 94 1.92 -13.52 -3.98
C GLY A 94 1.91 -12.54 -2.82
N SER A 95 2.90 -11.64 -2.81
CA SER A 95 2.92 -10.51 -1.89
C SER A 95 2.44 -9.25 -2.60
N VAL A 96 2.04 -8.26 -1.81
CA VAL A 96 1.48 -7.00 -2.28
C VAL A 96 2.35 -5.84 -1.80
N LEU A 97 2.70 -4.94 -2.70
CA LEU A 97 3.35 -3.68 -2.38
C LEU A 97 2.36 -2.55 -2.59
N VAL A 98 2.19 -1.71 -1.57
CA VAL A 98 1.38 -0.51 -1.64
C VAL A 98 2.29 0.70 -1.57
N HIS A 99 2.19 1.61 -2.53
CA HIS A 99 2.98 2.83 -2.51
C HIS A 99 2.15 4.07 -2.83
N CYS A 100 2.65 5.21 -2.38
CA CYS A 100 2.21 6.53 -2.79
C CYS A 100 3.45 7.38 -3.09
N LYS A 101 3.51 8.63 -2.67
CA LYS A 101 4.73 9.45 -2.84
C LYS A 101 5.80 9.07 -1.82
N SER A 102 5.46 9.12 -0.52
CA SER A 102 6.41 8.95 0.59
C SER A 102 6.16 7.69 1.43
N GLY A 103 5.04 7.01 1.21
CA GLY A 103 4.67 5.86 2.03
C GLY A 103 4.28 6.24 3.46
N VAL A 104 3.66 7.42 3.63
CA VAL A 104 3.30 7.99 4.94
C VAL A 104 1.78 8.02 5.14
N HIS A 105 1.01 8.36 4.12
CA HIS A 105 -0.43 8.57 4.23
C HIS A 105 -1.29 7.65 3.35
N ARG A 106 -1.30 7.85 2.03
CA ARG A 106 -2.22 7.14 1.11
C ARG A 106 -1.97 5.63 1.08
N SER A 107 -0.72 5.23 0.96
CA SER A 107 -0.35 3.81 0.98
C SER A 107 -0.63 3.19 2.35
N VAL A 108 -0.46 3.96 3.42
CA VAL A 108 -0.77 3.52 4.79
C VAL A 108 -2.28 3.27 4.93
N ALA A 109 -3.12 4.16 4.40
CA ALA A 109 -4.58 3.95 4.42
C ALA A 109 -4.95 2.68 3.67
N GLN A 110 -4.44 2.49 2.46
CA GLN A 110 -4.73 1.30 1.66
C GLN A 110 -4.23 0.02 2.31
N ALA A 111 -3.01 0.04 2.85
CA ALA A 111 -2.44 -1.12 3.53
C ALA A 111 -3.23 -1.49 4.80
N ALA A 112 -3.66 -0.50 5.57
CA ALA A 112 -4.52 -0.74 6.73
C ALA A 112 -5.84 -1.40 6.31
N CYS A 113 -6.43 -0.95 5.20
CA CYS A 113 -7.65 -1.56 4.68
C CYS A 113 -7.41 -3.01 4.23
N VAL A 114 -6.26 -3.31 3.62
CA VAL A 114 -5.89 -4.70 3.29
C VAL A 114 -5.83 -5.56 4.55
N LEU A 115 -5.18 -5.06 5.61
CA LEU A 115 -5.13 -5.78 6.89
C LEU A 115 -6.52 -6.02 7.48
N ILE A 116 -7.41 -5.03 7.40
CA ILE A 116 -8.80 -5.18 7.84
C ILE A 116 -9.49 -6.28 7.02
N GLY A 117 -9.25 -6.31 5.72
CA GLY A 117 -9.75 -7.39 4.85
C GLY A 117 -9.23 -8.77 5.22
N MET A 118 -8.07 -8.83 5.86
CA MET A 118 -7.45 -10.06 6.38
C MET A 118 -7.92 -10.42 7.80
N GLY A 119 -8.75 -9.60 8.42
CA GLY A 119 -9.31 -9.89 9.74
C GLY A 119 -8.82 -9.00 10.89
N TYR A 120 -7.93 -8.05 10.62
CA TYR A 120 -7.47 -7.09 11.63
C TYR A 120 -8.56 -6.09 11.97
N THR A 121 -8.58 -5.59 13.21
CA THR A 121 -9.36 -4.40 13.54
C THR A 121 -8.65 -3.17 12.98
N ALA A 122 -9.36 -2.06 12.86
CA ALA A 122 -8.75 -0.80 12.42
C ALA A 122 -7.58 -0.38 13.33
N ASP A 123 -7.77 -0.49 14.64
CA ASP A 123 -6.73 -0.12 15.61
C ASP A 123 -5.49 -1.02 15.51
N ASP A 124 -5.69 -2.33 15.41
CA ASP A 124 -4.58 -3.27 15.27
C ASP A 124 -3.82 -3.09 13.95
N ALA A 125 -4.55 -2.81 12.86
CA ALA A 125 -3.93 -2.55 11.56
C ALA A 125 -3.07 -1.29 11.61
N MET A 126 -3.58 -0.20 12.17
CA MET A 126 -2.83 1.06 12.30
C MET A 126 -1.60 0.90 13.19
N GLN A 127 -1.75 0.19 14.30
CA GLN A 127 -0.66 -0.06 15.23
C GLN A 127 0.45 -0.88 14.58
N LEU A 128 0.11 -1.97 13.89
CA LEU A 128 1.08 -2.82 13.21
C LEU A 128 1.87 -2.04 12.16
N ILE A 129 1.19 -1.23 11.36
CA ILE A 129 1.85 -0.41 10.34
C ILE A 129 2.83 0.56 11.00
N LYS A 130 2.42 1.23 12.07
CA LYS A 130 3.29 2.18 12.78
C LYS A 130 4.52 1.49 13.38
N GLU A 131 4.36 0.28 13.91
CA GLU A 131 5.48 -0.50 14.45
C GLU A 131 6.47 -0.90 13.38
N LYS A 132 5.99 -1.30 12.20
CA LYS A 132 6.84 -1.80 11.12
C LYS A 132 7.40 -0.70 10.23
N ARG A 133 6.75 0.46 10.19
CA ARG A 133 7.17 1.62 9.40
C ARG A 133 7.04 2.89 10.23
N ALA A 134 8.14 3.31 10.86
CA ALA A 134 8.15 4.43 11.82
C ALA A 134 7.65 5.75 11.20
N VAL A 135 7.88 5.98 9.91
CA VAL A 135 7.45 7.20 9.22
C VAL A 135 5.96 7.19 8.86
N ALA A 136 5.29 6.05 8.95
CA ALA A 136 3.87 5.96 8.67
C ALA A 136 3.06 6.82 9.64
N ASP A 137 2.03 7.49 9.13
CA ASP A 137 1.15 8.33 9.92
C ASP A 137 -0.32 7.94 9.68
N PRO A 138 -0.76 6.78 10.21
CA PRO A 138 -2.14 6.35 10.10
C PRO A 138 -3.10 7.21 10.91
N GLU A 139 -2.59 7.98 11.86
CA GLU A 139 -3.39 8.83 12.75
C GLU A 139 -3.72 10.19 12.14
N ALA A 140 -3.10 10.56 11.01
CA ALA A 140 -3.48 11.77 10.29
C ALA A 140 -4.99 11.74 10.04
N ARG A 141 -5.65 12.85 10.36
CA ARG A 141 -7.12 12.92 10.41
C ARG A 141 -7.80 12.44 9.14
N HIS A 142 -7.29 12.88 7.98
CA HIS A 142 -7.84 12.53 6.67
C HIS A 142 -7.52 11.08 6.25
N ILE A 143 -6.58 10.42 6.93
CA ILE A 143 -6.22 9.02 6.72
C ILE A 143 -6.98 8.12 7.68
N GLN A 144 -6.92 8.41 8.98
CA GLN A 144 -7.62 7.63 10.00
C GLN A 144 -9.11 7.54 9.72
N SER A 145 -9.74 8.65 9.31
CA SER A 145 -11.17 8.68 9.00
C SER A 145 -11.53 7.70 7.89
N ARG A 146 -10.65 7.55 6.87
CA ARG A 146 -10.89 6.62 5.76
C ARG A 146 -10.76 5.18 6.21
N ILE A 147 -9.73 4.89 7.01
CA ILE A 147 -9.52 3.55 7.56
C ILE A 147 -10.71 3.11 8.39
N ARG A 148 -11.19 3.97 9.28
CA ARG A 148 -12.34 3.65 10.15
C ARG A 148 -13.64 3.53 9.38
N LYS A 149 -13.86 4.37 8.37
CA LYS A 149 -15.04 4.25 7.50
C LYS A 149 -15.00 2.95 6.71
N PHE A 150 -13.85 2.60 6.16
CA PHE A 150 -13.68 1.31 5.48
C PHE A 150 -14.02 0.15 6.42
N ALA A 151 -13.48 0.16 7.64
CA ALA A 151 -13.71 -0.91 8.61
C ALA A 151 -15.19 -1.13 8.91
N LYS A 152 -15.97 -0.03 9.01
CA LYS A 152 -17.41 -0.11 9.24
C LYS A 152 -18.18 -0.71 8.06
N GLN A 153 -17.72 -0.48 6.85
CA GLN A 153 -18.42 -0.92 5.63
C GLN A 153 -17.95 -2.29 5.12
N TRP A 154 -16.80 -2.76 5.57
CA TRP A 154 -16.19 -3.97 5.03
C TRP A 154 -17.07 -5.23 5.13
N PRO A 155 -17.78 -5.50 6.24
CA PRO A 155 -18.65 -6.67 6.31
C PRO A 155 -19.71 -6.69 5.20
N GLU A 156 -20.25 -5.52 4.82
CA GLU A 156 -21.25 -5.41 3.73
C GLU A 156 -20.62 -5.72 2.38
N VAL A 157 -19.40 -5.26 2.12
CA VAL A 157 -18.67 -5.53 0.89
C VAL A 157 -18.29 -7.00 0.78
N LYS A 158 -17.89 -7.61 1.90
CA LYS A 158 -17.46 -9.01 1.96
C LYS A 158 -18.61 -9.96 1.65
N ASP A 159 -19.82 -9.62 2.07
CA ASP A 159 -20.99 -10.48 1.92
C ASP A 159 -21.77 -10.22 0.62
N SER A 160 -21.34 -9.23 -0.16
CA SER A 160 -21.89 -8.96 -1.50
C SER A 160 -21.14 -9.76 -2.60
#